data_e5f7979a6821b600f2924897f067b3a7
#
_entry.id   e5f7979a6821b600f2924897f067b3a7
#
_cell.length_a   1.000
_cell.length_b   1.000
_cell.length_c   1.000
_cell.angle_alpha   90.00
_cell.angle_beta   90.00
_cell.angle_gamma   90.00
#
_symmetry.space_group_name_H-M   'P 1'
#
loop_
_entity.id
_entity.type
_entity.pdbx_description
1 polymer ?
#
loop_
_entity_poly.entity_id
_entity_poly.type
_entity_poly.pdbx_seq_one_letter_code
_entity_poly.pdbx_strand_id
1 'polypeptide(L)'
;DKIVLGGMGLTNDDYLFFRHAFENAGALDKIVSFVNTTEEPPVERLLIPDMALAAAEYFAVDKNEKVLVLLTDMTLYADALSIVSNRMDQIPSKDSMPGSLYSDLAKIYEKAVQLPSGGSITIIAVTTLNDGDITHAIPDNTGYITEGQLFLRADTDSGKVIVDPF
;
A
#
# COMPACT_ATOMS: atom_id res chain seq x y z
N ASP A 1 14.78 14.03 2.53
CA ASP A 1 13.89 13.11 1.93
C ASP A 1 13.68 11.91 2.85
N LYS A 2 12.45 11.47 2.94
CA LYS A 2 11.98 10.46 3.88
C LYS A 2 11.29 9.29 3.16
N ILE A 3 11.30 8.15 3.81
CA ILE A 3 10.53 6.98 3.38
C ILE A 3 9.55 6.65 4.51
N VAL A 4 8.30 6.38 4.15
CA VAL A 4 7.28 5.90 5.09
C VAL A 4 6.80 4.54 4.61
N LEU A 5 6.93 3.53 5.46
CA LEU A 5 6.43 2.18 5.19
C LEU A 5 5.11 1.98 5.93
N GLY A 6 4.07 1.66 5.19
CA GLY A 6 2.80 1.16 5.71
C GLY A 6 2.65 -0.31 5.37
N GLY A 7 2.93 -1.19 6.33
CA GLY A 7 2.84 -2.64 6.16
C GLY A 7 1.53 -3.19 6.74
N MET A 8 0.75 -3.87 5.90
CA MET A 8 -0.57 -4.40 6.26
C MET A 8 -0.57 -5.91 6.15
N GLY A 9 -0.67 -6.61 7.28
CA GLY A 9 -0.70 -8.06 7.33
C GLY A 9 0.61 -8.72 6.89
N LEU A 10 1.74 -8.10 7.17
CA LEU A 10 3.05 -8.67 6.84
C LEU A 10 3.29 -9.93 7.68
N THR A 11 3.90 -10.94 7.06
CA THR A 11 4.49 -12.02 7.85
C THR A 11 5.70 -11.50 8.63
N ASN A 12 6.10 -12.21 9.68
CA ASN A 12 7.30 -11.84 10.43
C ASN A 12 8.56 -11.85 9.54
N ASP A 13 8.63 -12.78 8.59
CA ASP A 13 9.74 -12.89 7.65
C ASP A 13 9.78 -11.70 6.67
N ASP A 14 8.63 -11.27 6.16
CA ASP A 14 8.53 -10.09 5.30
C ASP A 14 8.95 -8.81 6.06
N TYR A 15 8.50 -8.67 7.31
CA TYR A 15 8.92 -7.55 8.15
C TYR A 15 10.43 -7.52 8.36
N LEU A 16 11.04 -8.66 8.68
CA LEU A 16 12.48 -8.77 8.85
C LEU A 16 13.23 -8.50 7.53
N PHE A 17 12.68 -8.96 6.41
CA PHE A 17 13.23 -8.67 5.08
C PHE A 17 13.29 -7.16 4.80
N PHE A 18 12.19 -6.44 5.00
CA PHE A 18 12.17 -4.99 4.83
C PHE A 18 13.18 -4.30 5.75
N ARG A 19 13.21 -4.69 7.03
CA ARG A 19 14.13 -4.13 8.00
C ARG A 19 15.58 -4.31 7.57
N HIS A 20 15.97 -5.53 7.19
CA HIS A 20 17.34 -5.80 6.71
C HIS A 20 17.66 -5.08 5.40
N ALA A 21 16.70 -5.00 4.47
CA ALA A 21 16.89 -4.25 3.23
C ALA A 21 17.20 -2.77 3.50
N PHE A 22 16.50 -2.15 4.45
CA PHE A 22 16.72 -0.77 4.83
C PHE A 22 18.04 -0.58 5.61
N GLU A 23 18.38 -1.52 6.50
CA GLU A 23 19.68 -1.54 7.18
C GLU A 23 20.85 -1.58 6.18
N ASN A 24 20.79 -2.51 5.23
CA ASN A 24 21.82 -2.67 4.21
C ASN A 24 21.92 -1.47 3.27
N ALA A 25 20.82 -0.78 3.02
CA ALA A 25 20.80 0.47 2.24
C ALA A 25 21.29 1.70 3.04
N GLY A 26 21.56 1.57 4.35
CA GLY A 26 21.93 2.68 5.21
C GLY A 26 20.84 3.75 5.34
N ALA A 27 19.58 3.32 5.25
CA ALA A 27 18.42 4.22 5.18
C ALA A 27 17.56 4.23 6.46
N LEU A 28 17.95 3.53 7.52
CA LEU A 28 17.14 3.39 8.74
C LEU A 28 16.77 4.71 9.41
N ASP A 29 17.65 5.68 9.36
CA ASP A 29 17.44 7.03 9.92
C ASP A 29 16.49 7.90 9.10
N LYS A 30 16.13 7.42 7.89
CA LYS A 30 15.24 8.11 6.95
C LYS A 30 13.85 7.46 6.88
N ILE A 31 13.63 6.36 7.57
CA ILE A 31 12.41 5.56 7.47
C ILE A 31 11.55 5.70 8.73
N VAL A 32 10.26 5.88 8.50
CA VAL A 32 9.20 5.73 9.50
C VAL A 32 8.33 4.54 9.08
N SER A 33 8.11 3.60 9.97
CA SER A 33 7.35 2.39 9.67
C SER A 33 6.13 2.24 10.57
N PHE A 34 4.99 1.97 9.95
CA PHE A 34 3.76 1.54 10.60
C PHE A 34 3.43 0.15 10.07
N VAL A 35 3.41 -0.85 10.93
CA VAL A 35 3.29 -2.24 10.50
C VAL A 35 2.24 -2.95 11.36
N ASN A 36 1.32 -3.63 10.68
CA ASN A 36 0.46 -4.65 11.25
C ASN A 36 0.92 -6.01 10.71
N THR A 37 1.11 -6.96 11.58
CA THR A 37 1.53 -8.31 11.22
C THR A 37 0.35 -9.26 11.08
N THR A 38 0.59 -10.46 10.56
CA THR A 38 -0.44 -11.51 10.46
C THR A 38 -0.94 -12.01 11.82
N GLU A 39 -0.19 -11.76 12.90
CA GLU A 39 -0.56 -12.16 14.26
C GLU A 39 -1.49 -11.15 14.95
N GLU A 40 -1.59 -9.94 14.41
CA GLU A 40 -2.41 -8.87 14.95
C GLU A 40 -3.81 -8.82 14.32
N PRO A 41 -4.80 -8.20 14.99
CA PRO A 41 -6.17 -8.15 14.48
C PRO A 41 -6.26 -7.52 13.08
N PRO A 42 -6.99 -8.14 12.13
CA PRO A 42 -7.13 -7.61 10.77
C PRO A 42 -7.71 -6.19 10.70
N VAL A 43 -8.55 -5.80 11.67
CA VAL A 43 -9.15 -4.45 11.70
C VAL A 43 -8.10 -3.35 11.86
N GLU A 44 -6.98 -3.63 12.49
CA GLU A 44 -5.89 -2.66 12.68
C GLU A 44 -5.20 -2.30 11.35
N ARG A 45 -5.28 -3.19 10.35
CA ARG A 45 -4.77 -2.92 8.99
C ARG A 45 -5.38 -1.68 8.37
N LEU A 46 -6.65 -1.39 8.71
CA LEU A 46 -7.37 -0.23 8.18
C LEU A 46 -6.78 1.11 8.66
N LEU A 47 -6.07 1.12 9.78
CA LEU A 47 -5.44 2.32 10.33
C LEU A 47 -4.06 2.59 9.73
N ILE A 48 -3.39 1.58 9.18
CA ILE A 48 -2.02 1.69 8.71
C ILE A 48 -1.84 2.73 7.60
N PRO A 49 -2.66 2.76 6.53
CA PRO A 49 -2.51 3.78 5.50
C PRO A 49 -2.72 5.20 6.03
N ASP A 50 -3.68 5.41 6.92
CA ASP A 50 -3.95 6.72 7.51
C ASP A 50 -2.77 7.20 8.36
N MET A 51 -2.19 6.33 9.19
CA MET A 51 -1.03 6.65 10.01
C MET A 51 0.21 6.95 9.15
N ALA A 52 0.45 6.13 8.13
CA ALA A 52 1.57 6.32 7.21
C ALA A 52 1.44 7.63 6.43
N LEU A 53 0.25 7.93 5.93
CA LEU A 53 -0.01 9.15 5.17
C LEU A 53 0.00 10.40 6.04
N ALA A 54 -0.48 10.34 7.28
CA ALA A 54 -0.37 11.45 8.23
C ALA A 54 1.10 11.81 8.51
N ALA A 55 1.97 10.81 8.68
CA ALA A 55 3.40 11.04 8.81
C ALA A 55 4.01 11.63 7.53
N ALA A 56 3.61 11.12 6.36
CA ALA A 56 4.07 11.63 5.08
C ALA A 56 3.65 13.09 4.85
N GLU A 57 2.41 13.44 5.18
CA GLU A 57 1.89 14.81 5.11
C GLU A 57 2.70 15.75 6.01
N TYR A 58 3.02 15.35 7.23
CA TYR A 58 3.88 16.15 8.13
C TYR A 58 5.24 16.44 7.50
N PHE A 59 5.91 15.45 6.93
CA PHE A 59 7.21 15.67 6.29
C PHE A 59 7.10 16.51 5.01
N ALA A 60 6.08 16.28 4.19
CA ALA A 60 5.93 17.00 2.93
C ALA A 60 5.46 18.45 3.13
N VAL A 61 4.49 18.67 4.02
CA VAL A 61 3.88 19.99 4.22
C VAL A 61 4.69 20.84 5.19
N ASP A 62 4.96 20.31 6.40
CA ASP A 62 5.59 21.10 7.46
C ASP A 62 7.11 21.15 7.33
N LYS A 63 7.74 20.11 6.78
CA LYS A 63 9.19 20.05 6.60
C LYS A 63 9.65 20.31 5.17
N ASN A 64 8.71 20.40 4.24
CA ASN A 64 8.99 20.63 2.82
C ASN A 64 9.93 19.57 2.20
N GLU A 65 9.79 18.32 2.65
CA GLU A 65 10.60 17.19 2.20
C GLU A 65 9.88 16.42 1.08
N LYS A 66 10.66 15.67 0.29
CA LYS A 66 10.12 14.68 -0.65
C LYS A 66 9.97 13.35 0.07
N VAL A 67 8.78 12.81 0.07
CA VAL A 67 8.43 11.59 0.80
C VAL A 67 8.02 10.49 -0.16
N LEU A 68 8.63 9.32 0.00
CA LEU A 68 8.19 8.09 -0.65
C LEU A 68 7.39 7.27 0.36
N VAL A 69 6.15 6.97 0.03
CA VAL A 69 5.28 6.09 0.83
C VAL A 69 5.17 4.74 0.15
N LEU A 70 5.49 3.69 0.89
CA LEU A 70 5.33 2.29 0.45
C LEU A 70 4.16 1.69 1.21
N LEU A 71 3.08 1.34 0.50
CA LEU A 71 1.91 0.68 1.08
C LEU A 71 1.85 -0.77 0.60
N THR A 72 2.03 -1.72 1.51
CA THR A 72 2.03 -3.15 1.21
C THR A 72 1.37 -3.94 2.35
N ASP A 73 0.36 -4.76 2.17
CA ASP A 73 -0.30 -5.10 0.92
C ASP A 73 -1.72 -4.50 0.88
N MET A 74 -2.07 -3.83 -0.19
CA MET A 74 -3.40 -3.22 -0.34
C MET A 74 -4.49 -4.26 -0.57
N THR A 75 -4.16 -5.48 -1.01
CA THR A 75 -5.09 -6.60 -1.07
C THR A 75 -5.52 -7.00 0.34
N LEU A 76 -4.57 -7.10 1.28
CA LEU A 76 -4.86 -7.42 2.68
C LEU A 76 -5.59 -6.29 3.41
N TYR A 77 -5.38 -5.05 2.99
CA TYR A 77 -6.20 -3.91 3.44
C TYR A 77 -7.67 -4.08 3.01
N ALA A 78 -7.89 -4.38 1.74
CA ALA A 78 -9.24 -4.56 1.21
C ALA A 78 -9.97 -5.77 1.81
N ASP A 79 -9.25 -6.86 2.10
CA ASP A 79 -9.79 -8.00 2.85
C ASP A 79 -10.25 -7.60 4.25
N ALA A 80 -9.46 -6.81 4.97
CA ALA A 80 -9.84 -6.29 6.28
C ALA A 80 -11.06 -5.37 6.18
N LEU A 81 -11.14 -4.52 5.15
CA LEU A 81 -12.29 -3.67 4.89
C LEU A 81 -13.55 -4.49 4.63
N SER A 82 -13.43 -5.58 3.86
CA SER A 82 -14.53 -6.53 3.62
C SER A 82 -15.02 -7.19 4.91
N ILE A 83 -14.11 -7.63 5.79
CA ILE A 83 -14.46 -8.23 7.08
C ILE A 83 -15.27 -7.25 7.93
N VAL A 84 -14.86 -6.00 8.03
CA VAL A 84 -15.55 -4.96 8.80
C VAL A 84 -16.90 -4.64 8.18
N SER A 85 -16.95 -4.44 6.85
CA SER A 85 -18.18 -4.15 6.11
C SER A 85 -19.25 -5.24 6.30
N ASN A 86 -18.83 -6.52 6.22
CA ASN A 86 -19.75 -7.65 6.44
C ASN A 86 -20.28 -7.70 7.89
N ARG A 87 -19.47 -7.32 8.88
CA ARG A 87 -19.94 -7.23 10.27
C ARG A 87 -20.88 -6.07 10.53
N MET A 88 -20.87 -5.06 9.66
CA MET A 88 -21.78 -3.94 9.69
C MET A 88 -23.04 -4.15 8.83
N ASP A 89 -23.30 -5.38 8.39
CA ASP A 89 -24.42 -5.76 7.53
C ASP A 89 -24.55 -4.95 6.24
N GLN A 90 -23.42 -4.49 5.70
CA GLN A 90 -23.40 -3.79 4.42
C GLN A 90 -23.54 -4.79 3.26
N ILE A 91 -24.28 -4.38 2.23
CA ILE A 91 -24.47 -5.21 1.03
C ILE A 91 -23.15 -5.25 0.25
N PRO A 92 -22.57 -6.44 0.00
CA PRO A 92 -21.34 -6.55 -0.78
C PRO A 92 -21.57 -6.19 -2.26
N SER A 93 -20.54 -5.65 -2.86
CA SER A 93 -20.43 -5.34 -4.29
C SER A 93 -19.76 -6.49 -5.05
N LYS A 94 -19.12 -6.19 -6.20
CA LYS A 94 -18.35 -7.13 -7.00
C LYS A 94 -17.25 -7.81 -6.13
N ASP A 95 -17.04 -9.10 -6.37
CA ASP A 95 -16.03 -9.92 -5.70
C ASP A 95 -16.17 -9.96 -4.16
N SER A 96 -17.39 -9.83 -3.64
CA SER A 96 -17.69 -9.77 -2.20
C SER A 96 -17.04 -8.59 -1.48
N MET A 97 -16.56 -7.57 -2.21
CA MET A 97 -15.97 -6.38 -1.64
C MET A 97 -17.05 -5.36 -1.23
N PRO A 98 -16.77 -4.48 -0.25
CA PRO A 98 -17.69 -3.42 0.13
C PRO A 98 -17.89 -2.42 -1.01
N GLY A 99 -19.10 -1.85 -1.11
CA GLY A 99 -19.42 -0.85 -2.13
C GLY A 99 -18.58 0.43 -2.03
N SER A 100 -17.96 0.68 -0.87
CA SER A 100 -17.08 1.82 -0.63
C SER A 100 -15.63 1.60 -1.07
N LEU A 101 -15.26 0.39 -1.55
CA LEU A 101 -13.86 0.05 -1.84
C LEU A 101 -13.17 1.11 -2.72
N TYR A 102 -13.81 1.51 -3.83
CA TYR A 102 -13.23 2.52 -4.72
C TYR A 102 -12.97 3.85 -4.00
N SER A 103 -13.94 4.35 -3.24
CA SER A 103 -13.80 5.62 -2.52
C SER A 103 -12.78 5.55 -1.38
N ASP A 104 -12.64 4.39 -0.74
CA ASP A 104 -11.65 4.20 0.32
C ASP A 104 -10.23 4.14 -0.25
N LEU A 105 -10.02 3.43 -1.37
CA LEU A 105 -8.75 3.45 -2.09
C LEU A 105 -8.41 4.84 -2.64
N ALA A 106 -9.41 5.53 -3.21
CA ALA A 106 -9.21 6.89 -3.74
C ALA A 106 -8.75 7.87 -2.66
N LYS A 107 -9.35 7.84 -1.49
CA LYS A 107 -8.92 8.68 -0.34
C LYS A 107 -7.47 8.47 0.05
N ILE A 108 -6.97 7.24 -0.08
CA ILE A 108 -5.58 6.89 0.21
C ILE A 108 -4.67 7.41 -0.91
N TYR A 109 -4.96 7.06 -2.16
CA TYR A 109 -4.08 7.32 -3.30
C TYR A 109 -4.06 8.80 -3.72
N GLU A 110 -5.15 9.52 -3.54
CA GLU A 110 -5.23 10.97 -3.81
C GLU A 110 -4.36 11.83 -2.88
N LYS A 111 -3.78 11.24 -1.84
CA LYS A 111 -2.76 11.90 -1.01
C LYS A 111 -1.41 12.06 -1.72
N ALA A 112 -1.17 11.36 -2.82
CA ALA A 112 -0.01 11.59 -3.66
C ALA A 112 -0.10 12.99 -4.28
N VAL A 113 0.89 13.85 -3.98
CA VAL A 113 0.84 15.26 -4.35
C VAL A 113 2.24 15.85 -4.49
N GLN A 114 2.38 16.80 -5.40
CA GLN A 114 3.53 17.70 -5.43
C GLN A 114 3.07 19.10 -5.01
N LEU A 115 3.68 19.61 -3.95
CA LEU A 115 3.33 20.91 -3.38
C LEU A 115 4.11 22.04 -4.07
N PRO A 116 3.52 23.23 -4.24
CA PRO A 116 4.22 24.39 -4.79
C PRO A 116 5.45 24.81 -3.96
N SER A 117 5.46 24.49 -2.67
CA SER A 117 6.59 24.74 -1.76
C SER A 117 7.83 23.87 -2.04
N GLY A 118 7.67 22.77 -2.78
CA GLY A 118 8.72 21.82 -3.14
C GLY A 118 8.62 20.46 -2.43
N GLY A 119 7.82 20.34 -1.36
CA GLY A 119 7.52 19.07 -0.73
C GLY A 119 6.67 18.20 -1.65
N SER A 120 6.77 16.87 -1.51
CA SER A 120 5.97 15.94 -2.31
C SER A 120 5.73 14.62 -1.59
N ILE A 121 4.62 13.97 -1.94
CA ILE A 121 4.29 12.61 -1.54
C ILE A 121 4.15 11.77 -2.81
N THR A 122 4.99 10.75 -2.92
CA THR A 122 4.89 9.71 -3.94
C THR A 122 4.47 8.43 -3.26
N ILE A 123 3.42 7.78 -3.77
CA ILE A 123 2.89 6.53 -3.21
C ILE A 123 3.20 5.38 -4.17
N ILE A 124 3.80 4.32 -3.65
CA ILE A 124 3.88 3.02 -4.29
C ILE A 124 2.98 2.08 -3.51
N ALA A 125 1.85 1.72 -4.11
CA ALA A 125 0.89 0.78 -3.55
C ALA A 125 1.08 -0.60 -4.17
N VAL A 126 1.27 -1.61 -3.34
CA VAL A 126 1.46 -3.00 -3.77
C VAL A 126 0.15 -3.75 -3.61
N THR A 127 -0.26 -4.44 -4.66
CA THR A 127 -1.39 -5.38 -4.64
C THR A 127 -0.91 -6.77 -5.03
N THR A 128 -1.35 -7.79 -4.30
CA THR A 128 -1.11 -9.17 -4.67
C THR A 128 -2.19 -9.65 -5.63
N LEU A 129 -1.77 -10.28 -6.73
CA LEU A 129 -2.68 -10.86 -7.71
C LEU A 129 -2.89 -12.35 -7.41
N ASN A 130 -4.15 -12.77 -7.36
CA ASN A 130 -4.50 -14.18 -7.31
C ASN A 130 -4.48 -14.75 -8.73
N ASP A 131 -3.64 -15.75 -8.96
CA ASP A 131 -3.46 -16.39 -10.28
C ASP A 131 -3.15 -15.42 -11.44
N GLY A 132 -2.56 -14.25 -11.12
CA GLY A 132 -2.25 -13.23 -12.11
C GLY A 132 -3.46 -12.45 -12.63
N ASP A 133 -4.63 -12.56 -11.98
CA ASP A 133 -5.85 -11.88 -12.39
C ASP A 133 -5.82 -10.37 -12.03
N ILE A 134 -5.57 -9.56 -13.04
CA ILE A 134 -5.58 -8.10 -12.92
C ILE A 134 -7.00 -7.50 -12.96
N THR A 135 -8.01 -8.30 -13.30
CA THR A 135 -9.42 -7.85 -13.39
C THR A 135 -10.18 -7.98 -12.08
N HIS A 136 -9.53 -8.52 -11.05
CA HIS A 136 -10.08 -8.55 -9.70
C HIS A 136 -10.33 -7.12 -9.18
N ALA A 137 -11.31 -6.94 -8.30
CA ALA A 137 -11.77 -5.62 -7.87
C ALA A 137 -10.66 -4.70 -7.33
N ILE A 138 -9.63 -5.24 -6.68
CA ILE A 138 -8.59 -4.44 -6.04
C ILE A 138 -7.59 -3.88 -7.06
N PRO A 139 -6.91 -4.69 -7.89
CA PRO A 139 -6.03 -4.17 -8.93
C PRO A 139 -6.77 -3.34 -9.96
N ASP A 140 -8.01 -3.72 -10.34
CA ASP A 140 -8.84 -2.98 -11.29
C ASP A 140 -9.15 -1.56 -10.78
N ASN A 141 -9.67 -1.42 -9.55
CA ASN A 141 -9.93 -0.10 -8.96
C ASN A 141 -8.63 0.71 -8.75
N THR A 142 -7.55 0.07 -8.33
CA THR A 142 -6.24 0.72 -8.20
C THR A 142 -5.79 1.28 -9.54
N GLY A 143 -5.98 0.53 -10.62
CA GLY A 143 -5.64 0.95 -11.96
C GLY A 143 -6.38 2.20 -12.45
N TYR A 144 -7.64 2.36 -12.07
CA TYR A 144 -8.42 3.56 -12.41
C TYR A 144 -8.00 4.81 -11.63
N ILE A 145 -7.43 4.65 -10.45
CA ILE A 145 -7.09 5.77 -9.56
C ILE A 145 -5.65 6.24 -9.78
N THR A 146 -4.72 5.31 -10.04
CA THR A 146 -3.28 5.58 -10.10
C THR A 146 -2.81 6.00 -11.50
N GLU A 147 -1.75 6.82 -11.56
CA GLU A 147 -1.17 7.34 -12.81
C GLU A 147 -0.33 6.31 -13.58
N GLY A 148 0.07 5.22 -12.95
CA GLY A 148 0.87 4.19 -13.59
C GLY A 148 0.87 2.88 -12.81
N GLN A 149 1.07 1.79 -13.54
CA GLN A 149 1.08 0.45 -12.99
C GLN A 149 2.32 -0.31 -13.45
N LEU A 150 2.86 -1.13 -12.54
CA LEU A 150 3.93 -2.06 -12.83
C LEU A 150 3.44 -3.47 -12.50
N PHE A 151 3.47 -4.34 -13.47
CA PHE A 151 3.12 -5.74 -13.28
C PHE A 151 4.40 -6.56 -13.05
N LEU A 152 4.45 -7.27 -11.91
CA LEU A 152 5.55 -8.15 -11.57
C LEU A 152 5.14 -9.60 -11.81
N ARG A 153 5.90 -10.30 -12.63
CA ARG A 153 5.70 -11.74 -12.85
C ARG A 153 7.01 -12.51 -12.70
N ALA A 154 6.92 -13.74 -12.23
CA ALA A 154 8.05 -14.63 -12.22
C ALA A 154 8.23 -15.23 -13.61
N ASP A 155 9.45 -15.17 -14.13
CA ASP A 155 9.83 -15.98 -15.29
C ASP A 155 10.08 -17.42 -14.84
N THR A 156 9.30 -18.35 -15.36
CA THR A 156 9.37 -19.77 -14.97
C THR A 156 10.67 -20.45 -15.38
N ASP A 157 11.32 -19.93 -16.42
CA ASP A 157 12.54 -20.57 -16.95
C ASP A 157 13.82 -20.06 -16.26
N SER A 158 13.88 -18.79 -15.92
CA SER A 158 15.06 -18.17 -15.31
C SER A 158 14.94 -17.91 -13.81
N GLY A 159 13.75 -18.02 -13.23
CA GLY A 159 13.45 -17.66 -11.84
C GLY A 159 13.60 -16.16 -11.54
N LYS A 160 13.73 -15.35 -12.58
CA LYS A 160 13.84 -13.87 -12.45
C LYS A 160 12.47 -13.22 -12.40
N VAL A 161 12.41 -12.12 -11.69
CA VAL A 161 11.22 -11.25 -11.72
C VAL A 161 11.32 -10.35 -12.95
N ILE A 162 10.29 -10.38 -13.77
CA ILE A 162 10.11 -9.48 -14.90
C ILE A 162 9.17 -8.36 -14.48
N VAL A 163 9.52 -7.13 -14.82
CA VAL A 163 8.70 -5.95 -14.59
C VAL A 163 8.14 -5.49 -15.92
N ASP A 164 6.84 -5.59 -16.08
CA ASP A 164 6.12 -5.08 -17.25
C ASP A 164 5.41 -3.78 -16.86
N PRO A 165 5.69 -2.63 -17.49
CA PRO A 165 4.87 -1.44 -17.35
C PRO A 165 3.55 -1.60 -18.11
N PHE A 166 2.48 -1.09 -17.52
CA PHE A 166 1.18 -0.95 -18.17
C PHE A 166 1.03 0.38 -18.84
#